data_84b0f76b0d69f5876ee15b08d61128eb
#
_entry.id   84b0f76b0d69f5876ee15b08d61128eb
#
_cell.length_a   1.000
_cell.length_b   1.000
_cell.length_c   1.000
_cell.angle_alpha   90.00
_cell.angle_beta   90.00
_cell.angle_gamma   90.00
#
_symmetry.space_group_name_H-M   'P 1'
#
loop_
_entity.id
_entity.type
_entity.pdbx_description
1 polymer ?
#
loop_
_entity_poly.entity_id
_entity_poly.type
_entity_poly.pdbx_seq_one_letter_code
_entity_poly.pdbx_strand_id
1 'polypeptide(L)'
;MADLYGLLPGWGRMPPFLLYTGFGWRAMRLGLIQMDVVSGDKERNITHAFELMGKVSHQADMIVLPELWTIGYDFHNLGKNATYMGDGLIQRLSSLAAYTGTYIIAGTLPVKKGGVIRNTGLVFGKDGDIKGEYSKPVSYTHLRAHE
;
A
#
# COMPACT_ATOMS: atom_id res chain seq x y z
N MET A 1 30.29 11.78 0.33
CA MET A 1 29.35 11.07 1.23
C MET A 1 29.73 9.62 1.18
N ALA A 2 30.36 9.13 2.25
CA ALA A 2 31.00 7.81 2.26
C ALA A 2 29.94 6.71 2.38
N ASP A 3 30.12 5.68 1.55
CA ASP A 3 29.38 4.44 1.54
C ASP A 3 29.44 3.75 2.92
N LEU A 4 28.38 3.81 3.70
CA LEU A 4 28.30 3.19 5.04
C LEU A 4 28.05 1.68 4.96
N TYR A 5 27.98 1.09 3.77
CA TYR A 5 27.64 -0.32 3.54
C TYR A 5 28.82 -1.24 3.24
N GLY A 6 30.05 -0.72 3.36
CA GLY A 6 31.28 -1.41 2.94
C GLY A 6 32.04 -2.17 4.02
N LEU A 7 31.58 -2.33 5.25
CA LEU A 7 32.44 -2.73 6.39
C LEU A 7 32.11 -4.05 7.08
N LEU A 8 31.32 -4.96 6.51
CA LEU A 8 31.16 -6.29 7.09
C LEU A 8 31.71 -7.37 6.13
N PRO A 9 32.87 -7.99 6.45
CA PRO A 9 33.42 -9.07 5.63
C PRO A 9 32.54 -10.31 5.70
N GLY A 10 32.11 -10.79 4.55
CA GLY A 10 31.31 -12.02 4.44
C GLY A 10 29.89 -11.82 3.93
N TRP A 11 29.47 -10.61 3.66
CA TRP A 11 28.15 -10.32 3.14
C TRP A 11 28.24 -10.04 1.64
N GLY A 12 27.87 -11.02 0.81
CA GLY A 12 27.64 -10.78 -0.61
C GLY A 12 26.62 -9.66 -0.78
N ARG A 13 26.55 -9.06 -1.98
CA ARG A 13 25.57 -7.99 -2.30
C ARG A 13 24.18 -8.42 -1.88
N MET A 14 23.71 -7.90 -0.75
CA MET A 14 22.33 -8.08 -0.34
C MET A 14 21.42 -7.28 -1.27
N PRO A 15 20.30 -7.85 -1.70
CA PRO A 15 19.25 -7.05 -2.30
C PRO A 15 18.75 -6.00 -1.31
N PRO A 16 18.34 -4.79 -1.76
CA PRO A 16 18.10 -3.62 -0.92
C PRO A 16 16.97 -3.70 0.11
N PHE A 17 16.48 -4.91 0.42
CA PHE A 17 15.29 -5.12 1.26
C PHE A 17 15.39 -6.32 2.22
N LEU A 18 16.59 -6.73 2.68
CA LEU A 18 16.71 -7.84 3.62
C LEU A 18 16.97 -7.35 5.05
N LEU A 19 15.98 -7.45 5.94
CA LEU A 19 16.15 -7.36 7.38
C LEU A 19 16.46 -8.76 7.94
N TYR A 20 17.69 -8.97 8.42
CA TYR A 20 18.13 -10.21 9.04
C TYR A 20 17.91 -10.16 10.56
N THR A 21 17.02 -10.99 11.09
CA THR A 21 16.94 -11.25 12.53
C THR A 21 17.41 -12.69 12.77
N GLY A 22 18.62 -12.82 13.27
CA GLY A 22 19.17 -14.13 13.64
C GLY A 22 18.44 -14.71 14.86
N PHE A 23 17.91 -15.88 14.70
CA PHE A 23 17.53 -16.94 15.65
C PHE A 23 16.46 -17.83 15.01
N GLY A 24 16.84 -18.68 14.04
CA GLY A 24 15.94 -19.74 13.56
C GLY A 24 14.65 -19.29 12.88
N TRP A 25 14.40 -17.99 12.78
CA TRP A 25 13.25 -17.36 12.14
C TRP A 25 13.55 -17.13 10.66
N ARG A 26 12.66 -17.57 9.82
CA ARG A 26 12.74 -17.25 8.39
C ARG A 26 12.61 -15.72 8.25
N ALA A 27 13.59 -15.07 7.64
CA ALA A 27 13.52 -13.64 7.35
C ALA A 27 12.32 -13.31 6.49
N MET A 28 11.53 -12.32 6.89
CA MET A 28 10.41 -11.79 6.10
C MET A 28 10.95 -10.81 5.04
N ARG A 29 10.59 -11.02 3.79
CA ARG A 29 10.95 -10.12 2.68
C ARG A 29 9.82 -9.11 2.48
N LEU A 30 10.17 -7.83 2.57
CA LEU A 30 9.23 -6.72 2.38
C LEU A 30 9.40 -6.12 0.98
N GLY A 31 8.32 -5.99 0.23
CA GLY A 31 8.23 -5.22 -1.00
C GLY A 31 7.66 -3.83 -0.71
N LEU A 32 8.51 -2.81 -0.60
CA LEU A 32 8.06 -1.43 -0.42
C LEU A 32 7.81 -0.80 -1.78
N ILE A 33 6.57 -0.40 -2.03
CA ILE A 33 6.17 0.25 -3.28
C ILE A 33 6.38 1.75 -3.15
N GLN A 34 7.39 2.25 -3.84
CA GLN A 34 7.60 3.67 -4.03
C GLN A 34 7.17 4.05 -5.44
N MET A 35 6.23 4.98 -5.56
CA MET A 35 5.64 5.38 -6.82
C MET A 35 5.35 6.87 -6.88
N ASP A 36 5.41 7.43 -8.08
CA ASP A 36 4.90 8.77 -8.36
C ASP A 36 3.38 8.72 -8.41
N VAL A 37 2.73 9.49 -7.55
CA VAL A 37 1.28 9.59 -7.49
C VAL A 37 0.83 10.83 -8.24
N VAL A 38 0.07 10.64 -9.32
CA VAL A 38 -0.52 11.74 -10.09
C VAL A 38 -1.79 12.19 -9.39
N SER A 39 -1.81 13.45 -8.95
CA SER A 39 -2.97 14.01 -8.21
C SER A 39 -4.24 13.91 -9.05
N GLY A 40 -5.27 13.26 -8.49
CA GLY A 40 -6.59 13.09 -9.10
C GLY A 40 -6.71 12.02 -10.19
N ASP A 41 -5.60 11.47 -10.70
CA ASP A 41 -5.64 10.43 -11.74
C ASP A 41 -5.67 9.02 -11.12
N LYS A 42 -6.85 8.65 -10.61
CA LYS A 42 -7.07 7.39 -9.90
C LYS A 42 -6.69 6.17 -10.73
N GLU A 43 -7.11 6.11 -11.99
CA GLU A 43 -6.91 4.94 -12.84
C GLU A 43 -5.43 4.72 -13.20
N ARG A 44 -4.71 5.79 -13.51
CA ARG A 44 -3.27 5.75 -13.76
C ARG A 44 -2.51 5.29 -12.53
N ASN A 45 -2.83 5.84 -11.37
CA ASN A 45 -2.18 5.48 -10.12
C ASN A 45 -2.43 4.01 -9.76
N ILE A 46 -3.68 3.52 -9.92
CA ILE A 46 -4.02 2.12 -9.68
C ILE A 46 -3.24 1.21 -10.63
N THR A 47 -3.24 1.51 -11.92
CA THR A 47 -2.51 0.72 -12.92
C THR A 47 -1.04 0.62 -12.57
N HIS A 48 -0.40 1.76 -12.30
CA HIS A 48 1.02 1.82 -11.94
C HIS A 48 1.32 1.04 -10.64
N ALA A 49 0.48 1.17 -9.62
CA ALA A 49 0.66 0.41 -8.38
C ALA A 49 0.60 -1.12 -8.61
N PHE A 50 -0.36 -1.59 -9.41
CA PHE A 50 -0.48 -3.01 -9.73
C PHE A 50 0.68 -3.54 -10.56
N GLU A 51 1.23 -2.76 -11.49
CA GLU A 51 2.44 -3.10 -12.23
C GLU A 51 3.65 -3.27 -11.28
N LEU A 52 3.82 -2.35 -10.33
CA LEU A 52 4.91 -2.41 -9.35
C LEU A 52 4.72 -3.59 -8.39
N MET A 53 3.51 -3.81 -7.87
CA MET A 53 3.19 -4.96 -7.02
C MET A 53 3.46 -6.29 -7.75
N GLY A 54 3.09 -6.39 -9.02
CA GLY A 54 3.34 -7.57 -9.84
C GLY A 54 4.82 -7.93 -9.96
N LYS A 55 5.71 -6.93 -10.03
CA LYS A 55 7.17 -7.14 -10.12
C LYS A 55 7.77 -7.74 -8.85
N VAL A 56 7.18 -7.48 -7.68
CA VAL A 56 7.74 -7.88 -6.38
C VAL A 56 6.96 -9.02 -5.71
N SER A 57 5.74 -9.30 -6.12
CA SER A 57 4.82 -10.22 -5.44
C SER A 57 5.36 -11.64 -5.28
N HIS A 58 6.12 -12.14 -6.27
CA HIS A 58 6.74 -13.48 -6.20
C HIS A 58 7.99 -13.55 -5.32
N GLN A 59 8.49 -12.40 -4.88
CA GLN A 59 9.73 -12.30 -4.09
C GLN A 59 9.48 -11.80 -2.67
N ALA A 60 8.33 -11.17 -2.43
CA ALA A 60 7.98 -10.57 -1.16
C ALA A 60 7.02 -11.46 -0.36
N ASP A 61 7.20 -11.52 0.96
CA ASP A 61 6.24 -12.12 1.88
C ASP A 61 5.15 -11.12 2.28
N MET A 62 5.46 -9.82 2.16
CA MET A 62 4.54 -8.70 2.39
C MET A 62 4.86 -7.53 1.45
N ILE A 63 3.82 -6.92 0.89
CA ILE A 63 3.89 -5.71 0.07
C ILE A 63 3.28 -4.55 0.85
N VAL A 64 3.90 -3.37 0.77
CA VAL A 64 3.45 -2.15 1.43
C VAL A 64 3.31 -1.03 0.40
N LEU A 65 2.11 -0.46 0.30
CA LEU A 65 1.78 0.69 -0.55
C LEU A 65 1.85 2.00 0.26
N PRO A 66 2.04 3.15 -0.42
CA PRO A 66 2.13 4.44 0.26
C PRO A 66 0.76 4.98 0.73
N GLU A 67 0.78 6.15 1.38
CA GLU A 67 -0.42 6.88 1.78
C GLU A 67 -1.10 7.53 0.57
N LEU A 68 -2.43 7.49 0.52
CA LEU A 68 -3.28 8.14 -0.50
C LEU A 68 -2.86 7.87 -1.95
N TRP A 69 -2.25 6.71 -2.19
CA TRP A 69 -1.65 6.37 -3.47
C TRP A 69 -2.63 6.34 -4.65
N THR A 70 -3.93 6.23 -4.39
CA THR A 70 -4.94 6.19 -5.46
C THR A 70 -5.20 7.56 -6.08
N ILE A 71 -5.16 8.63 -5.29
CA ILE A 71 -5.55 9.98 -5.75
C ILE A 71 -4.57 11.07 -5.34
N GLY A 72 -3.55 10.77 -4.53
CA GLY A 72 -2.70 11.79 -3.92
C GLY A 72 -3.50 12.72 -3.01
N TYR A 73 -3.17 13.99 -3.07
CA TYR A 73 -3.82 15.04 -2.25
C TYR A 73 -4.91 15.81 -3.01
N ASP A 74 -5.60 15.16 -3.97
CA ASP A 74 -6.75 15.74 -4.67
C ASP A 74 -8.01 15.74 -3.80
N PHE A 75 -8.03 16.62 -2.81
CA PHE A 75 -9.16 16.75 -1.89
C PHE A 75 -10.42 17.37 -2.52
N HIS A 76 -10.28 18.11 -3.62
CA HIS A 76 -11.42 18.71 -4.34
C HIS A 76 -12.33 17.66 -4.98
N ASN A 77 -11.77 16.56 -5.45
CA ASN A 77 -12.52 15.49 -6.14
C ASN A 77 -12.73 14.24 -5.25
N LEU A 78 -12.57 14.34 -3.93
CA LEU A 78 -12.70 13.21 -3.00
C LEU A 78 -14.02 12.44 -3.18
N GLY A 79 -15.13 13.15 -3.33
CA GLY A 79 -16.45 12.53 -3.46
C GLY A 79 -16.58 11.64 -4.70
N LYS A 80 -15.90 12.03 -5.80
CA LYS A 80 -15.87 11.28 -7.07
C LYS A 80 -14.88 10.11 -7.01
N ASN A 81 -13.73 10.33 -6.37
CA ASN A 81 -12.60 9.41 -6.41
C ASN A 81 -12.52 8.47 -5.21
N ALA A 82 -13.39 8.63 -4.20
CA ALA A 82 -13.41 7.74 -3.05
C ALA A 82 -13.72 6.29 -3.44
N THR A 83 -13.06 5.38 -2.73
CA THR A 83 -13.25 3.94 -2.88
C THR A 83 -14.37 3.46 -1.95
N TYR A 84 -15.11 2.45 -2.32
CA TYR A 84 -16.11 1.76 -1.47
C TYR A 84 -15.59 0.37 -1.10
N MET A 85 -16.00 -0.18 0.04
CA MET A 85 -15.55 -1.50 0.48
C MET A 85 -15.93 -2.64 -0.48
N GLY A 86 -16.97 -2.47 -1.29
CA GLY A 86 -17.36 -3.39 -2.37
C GLY A 86 -16.80 -3.03 -3.75
N ASP A 87 -15.90 -2.06 -3.83
CA ASP A 87 -15.30 -1.56 -5.08
C ASP A 87 -14.38 -2.62 -5.71
N GLY A 88 -14.31 -2.60 -7.04
CA GLY A 88 -13.41 -3.46 -7.81
C GLY A 88 -11.94 -3.34 -7.42
N LEU A 89 -11.48 -2.18 -6.91
CA LEU A 89 -10.14 -2.02 -6.39
C LEU A 89 -9.88 -2.93 -5.18
N ILE A 90 -10.82 -2.97 -4.22
CA ILE A 90 -10.71 -3.83 -3.03
C ILE A 90 -10.67 -5.29 -3.43
N GLN A 91 -11.51 -5.69 -4.39
CA GLN A 91 -11.52 -7.06 -4.92
C GLN A 91 -10.21 -7.41 -5.64
N ARG A 92 -9.64 -6.47 -6.40
CA ARG A 92 -8.34 -6.67 -7.09
C ARG A 92 -7.20 -6.85 -6.11
N LEU A 93 -7.14 -6.06 -5.02
CA LEU A 93 -6.13 -6.21 -3.95
C LEU A 93 -6.29 -7.54 -3.23
N SER A 94 -7.51 -7.93 -2.88
CA SER A 94 -7.84 -9.23 -2.30
C SER A 94 -7.39 -10.39 -3.20
N SER A 95 -7.76 -10.34 -4.48
CA SER A 95 -7.39 -11.36 -5.48
C SER A 95 -5.88 -11.46 -5.67
N LEU A 96 -5.17 -10.33 -5.69
CA LEU A 96 -3.71 -10.32 -5.81
C LEU A 96 -3.05 -10.97 -4.59
N ALA A 97 -3.51 -10.62 -3.38
CA ALA A 97 -3.01 -11.21 -2.14
C ALA A 97 -3.19 -12.72 -2.11
N ALA A 98 -4.39 -13.20 -2.45
CA ALA A 98 -4.71 -14.63 -2.52
C ALA A 98 -3.90 -15.37 -3.60
N TYR A 99 -3.84 -14.80 -4.81
CA TYR A 99 -3.13 -15.40 -5.93
C TYR A 99 -1.63 -15.56 -5.69
N THR A 100 -1.01 -14.55 -5.06
CA THR A 100 0.44 -14.55 -4.80
C THR A 100 0.82 -15.16 -3.45
N GLY A 101 -0.16 -15.41 -2.56
CA GLY A 101 0.09 -15.84 -1.19
C GLY A 101 0.88 -14.81 -0.38
N THR A 102 0.71 -13.51 -0.67
CA THR A 102 1.49 -12.41 -0.11
C THR A 102 0.58 -11.50 0.72
N TYR A 103 1.02 -11.07 1.90
CA TYR A 103 0.32 -10.01 2.64
C TYR A 103 0.39 -8.70 1.87
N ILE A 104 -0.71 -7.93 1.84
CA ILE A 104 -0.71 -6.59 1.27
C ILE A 104 -1.17 -5.59 2.33
N ILE A 105 -0.26 -4.70 2.76
CA ILE A 105 -0.62 -3.48 3.46
C ILE A 105 -0.91 -2.44 2.37
N ALA A 106 -2.20 -2.16 2.14
CA ALA A 106 -2.65 -1.34 1.03
C ALA A 106 -2.40 0.17 1.22
N GLY A 107 -1.43 0.54 2.09
CA GLY A 107 -1.19 1.92 2.44
C GLY A 107 -2.45 2.57 2.98
N THR A 108 -2.79 3.75 2.46
CA THR A 108 -4.09 4.34 2.76
C THR A 108 -4.80 4.82 1.50
N LEU A 109 -6.13 4.78 1.52
CA LEU A 109 -7.00 5.30 0.47
C LEU A 109 -8.19 6.07 1.06
N PRO A 110 -8.79 6.99 0.30
CA PRO A 110 -10.04 7.60 0.71
C PRO A 110 -11.17 6.58 0.57
N VAL A 111 -11.70 6.08 1.68
CA VAL A 111 -12.81 5.13 1.70
C VAL A 111 -14.09 5.80 2.16
N LYS A 112 -15.16 5.65 1.38
CA LYS A 112 -16.50 6.13 1.72
C LYS A 112 -17.30 5.02 2.40
N LYS A 113 -17.73 5.31 3.65
CA LYS A 113 -18.54 4.40 4.48
C LYS A 113 -19.58 5.23 5.23
N GLY A 114 -20.86 4.87 5.10
CA GLY A 114 -21.95 5.59 5.77
C GLY A 114 -22.04 7.08 5.41
N GLY A 115 -21.74 7.46 4.16
CA GLY A 115 -21.76 8.85 3.71
C GLY A 115 -20.50 9.67 4.05
N VAL A 116 -19.60 9.14 4.88
CA VAL A 116 -18.37 9.81 5.31
C VAL A 116 -17.17 9.22 4.58
N ILE A 117 -16.24 10.09 4.13
CA ILE A 117 -14.98 9.67 3.52
C ILE A 117 -13.87 9.82 4.56
N ARG A 118 -13.10 8.75 4.78
CA ARG A 118 -11.94 8.73 5.68
C ARG A 118 -10.71 8.23 4.97
N ASN A 119 -9.55 8.67 5.44
CA ASN A 119 -8.27 8.10 5.06
C ASN A 119 -8.13 6.75 5.78
N THR A 120 -8.26 5.65 5.03
CA THR A 120 -8.39 4.30 5.59
C THR A 120 -7.26 3.41 5.09
N GLY A 121 -6.55 2.80 6.02
CA GLY A 121 -5.59 1.73 5.77
C GLY A 121 -6.28 0.37 5.82
N LEU A 122 -5.88 -0.52 4.91
CA LEU A 122 -6.37 -1.89 4.83
C LEU A 122 -5.19 -2.87 4.80
N VAL A 123 -5.37 -4.01 5.45
CA VAL A 123 -4.41 -5.12 5.42
C VAL A 123 -5.11 -6.35 4.88
N PHE A 124 -4.58 -6.90 3.79
CA PHE A 124 -5.05 -8.15 3.20
C PHE A 124 -4.12 -9.30 3.62
N GLY A 125 -4.72 -10.42 4.03
CA GLY A 125 -4.03 -11.67 4.29
C GLY A 125 -3.67 -12.42 3.01
N LYS A 126 -2.86 -13.45 3.16
CA LYS A 126 -2.46 -14.36 2.05
C LYS A 126 -3.63 -15.15 1.42
N ASP A 127 -4.75 -15.19 2.12
CA ASP A 127 -6.03 -15.77 1.68
C ASP A 127 -6.92 -14.75 0.94
N GLY A 128 -6.48 -13.48 0.85
CA GLY A 128 -7.23 -12.39 0.26
C GLY A 128 -8.21 -11.71 1.22
N ASP A 129 -8.43 -12.25 2.41
CA ASP A 129 -9.31 -11.63 3.39
C ASP A 129 -8.72 -10.35 3.97
N ILE A 130 -9.58 -9.40 4.31
CA ILE A 130 -9.18 -8.21 5.06
C ILE A 130 -8.93 -8.62 6.51
N LYS A 131 -7.68 -8.53 6.94
CA LYS A 131 -7.23 -8.86 8.32
C LYS A 131 -7.16 -7.64 9.23
N GLY A 132 -7.18 -6.44 8.66
CA GLY A 132 -7.17 -5.20 9.43
C GLY A 132 -7.70 -4.01 8.64
N GLU A 133 -8.43 -3.14 9.33
CA GLU A 133 -8.93 -1.85 8.84
C GLU A 133 -8.65 -0.79 9.92
N TYR A 134 -8.08 0.34 9.52
CA TYR A 134 -7.91 1.50 10.38
C TYR A 134 -8.25 2.77 9.60
N SER A 135 -9.11 3.60 10.15
CA SER A 135 -9.45 4.90 9.56
C SER A 135 -8.96 6.03 10.47
N LYS A 136 -8.28 7.02 9.90
CA LYS A 136 -7.90 8.23 10.65
C LYS A 136 -9.17 8.89 11.22
N PRO A 137 -9.15 9.39 12.48
CA PRO A 137 -10.31 10.02 13.13
C PRO A 137 -10.79 11.27 12.39
N VAL A 138 -9.90 11.97 11.69
CA VAL A 138 -10.22 13.18 10.94
C VAL A 138 -10.93 12.82 9.65
N SER A 139 -12.15 13.30 9.51
CA SER A 139 -12.96 13.15 8.29
C SER A 139 -12.61 14.26 7.30
N TYR A 140 -12.48 13.94 6.02
CA TYR A 140 -12.30 14.93 4.96
C TYR A 140 -13.51 15.85 4.74
N THR A 141 -14.66 15.56 5.37
CA THR A 141 -15.87 16.39 5.27
C THR A 141 -15.69 17.80 5.85
N HIS A 142 -14.67 18.02 6.70
CA HIS A 142 -14.37 19.35 7.27
C HIS A 142 -13.58 20.26 6.33
N LEU A 143 -13.01 19.75 5.23
CA LEU A 143 -12.24 20.55 4.28
C LEU A 143 -13.11 21.45 3.37
N ARG A 144 -14.44 21.27 3.38
CA ARG A 144 -15.38 22.14 2.64
C ARG A 144 -15.81 23.40 3.40
N ALA A 145 -15.40 23.57 4.64
CA ALA A 145 -15.89 24.65 5.51
C ALA A 145 -15.06 25.94 5.43
N HIS A 146 -14.10 26.05 4.52
CA HIS A 146 -13.22 27.21 4.39
C HIS A 146 -13.15 27.77 2.96
N GLU A 147 -14.21 27.57 2.14
CA GLU A 147 -14.42 28.34 0.90
C GLU A 147 -15.51 29.38 1.10
#